data_ce4c0cc07cda7e211385e9b00e69635a
#
_entry.id   ce4c0cc07cda7e211385e9b00e69635a
#
_cell.length_a   1.000
_cell.length_b   1.000
_cell.length_c   1.000
_cell.angle_alpha   90.00
_cell.angle_beta   90.00
_cell.angle_gamma   90.00
#
_symmetry.space_group_name_H-M   'P 1'
#
loop_
_entity.id
_entity.type
_entity.pdbx_description
1 polymer ?
#
loop_
_entity_poly.entity_id
_entity_poly.type
_entity_poly.pdbx_seq_one_letter_code
_entity_poly.pdbx_strand_id
1 'polypeptide(L)'
;MKEKQMVSKLEDFLLGFDYLEGFTTYRAYCYVFDLDYDWNIHYDEHNRVNSKDLSFDDFGTWLMFYMFDNKREDFIGVDITECNDCVYIRK
;
A
#
# COMPACT_ATOMS: atom_id res chain seq x y z
N MET A 1 11.20 -3.56 -10.75
CA MET A 1 9.89 -4.21 -11.01
C MET A 1 9.06 -3.33 -11.91
N LYS A 2 8.47 -3.89 -12.94
CA LYS A 2 7.62 -3.12 -13.87
C LYS A 2 6.25 -2.87 -13.27
N GLU A 3 5.60 -1.79 -13.68
CA GLU A 3 4.28 -1.43 -13.18
C GLU A 3 3.26 -2.55 -13.32
N LYS A 4 3.29 -3.27 -14.43
CA LYS A 4 2.41 -4.42 -14.67
C LYS A 4 2.55 -5.49 -13.60
N GLN A 5 3.77 -5.75 -13.13
CA GLN A 5 4.03 -6.70 -12.04
C GLN A 5 3.53 -6.15 -10.70
N MET A 6 3.70 -4.85 -10.46
CA MET A 6 3.17 -4.22 -9.25
C MET A 6 1.65 -4.34 -9.20
N VAL A 7 0.97 -4.07 -10.31
CA VAL A 7 -0.50 -4.20 -10.39
C VAL A 7 -0.92 -5.63 -10.10
N SER A 8 -0.27 -6.60 -10.69
CA SER A 8 -0.59 -8.02 -10.50
C SER A 8 -0.45 -8.43 -9.03
N LYS A 9 0.65 -8.05 -8.40
CA LYS A 9 0.89 -8.37 -6.99
C LYS A 9 -0.07 -7.63 -6.07
N LEU A 10 -0.36 -6.37 -6.37
CA LEU A 10 -1.31 -5.59 -5.59
C LEU A 10 -2.71 -6.19 -5.68
N GLU A 11 -3.16 -6.59 -6.86
CA GLU A 11 -4.49 -7.20 -7.01
C GLU A 11 -4.58 -8.53 -6.27
N ASP A 12 -3.53 -9.33 -6.27
CA ASP A 12 -3.47 -10.55 -5.45
C ASP A 12 -3.62 -10.21 -3.96
N PHE A 13 -2.94 -9.18 -3.51
CA PHE A 13 -3.01 -8.72 -2.13
C PHE A 13 -4.44 -8.28 -1.77
N LEU A 14 -5.07 -7.50 -2.66
CA LEU A 14 -6.41 -6.97 -2.42
C LEU A 14 -7.49 -8.05 -2.37
N LEU A 15 -7.29 -9.15 -3.08
CA LEU A 15 -8.24 -10.28 -3.05
C LEU A 15 -8.36 -10.92 -1.67
N GLY A 16 -7.33 -10.77 -0.84
CA GLY A 16 -7.32 -11.36 0.50
C GLY A 16 -8.02 -10.55 1.58
N PHE A 17 -8.59 -9.39 1.24
CA PHE A 17 -9.20 -8.51 2.24
C PHE A 17 -10.72 -8.56 2.20
N ASP A 18 -11.32 -8.74 3.38
CA ASP A 18 -12.75 -8.57 3.57
C ASP A 18 -13.13 -7.08 3.54
N TYR A 19 -14.39 -6.82 3.27
CA TYR A 19 -14.90 -5.45 3.23
C TYR A 19 -14.80 -4.71 4.58
N LEU A 20 -14.66 -5.43 5.68
CA LEU A 20 -14.49 -4.83 7.01
C LEU A 20 -13.03 -4.57 7.38
N GLU A 21 -12.10 -5.05 6.57
CA GLU A 21 -10.68 -4.90 6.84
C GLU A 21 -10.09 -3.74 6.05
N GLY A 22 -9.08 -3.14 6.65
CA GLY A 22 -8.28 -2.14 5.97
C GLY A 22 -6.82 -2.57 5.89
N PHE A 23 -6.05 -1.86 5.10
CA PHE A 23 -4.61 -2.08 5.03
C PHE A 23 -3.89 -0.73 4.93
N THR A 24 -2.64 -0.70 5.40
CA THR A 24 -1.78 0.47 5.26
C THR A 24 -0.98 0.40 3.96
N THR A 25 -0.52 1.54 3.48
CA THR A 25 0.44 1.60 2.37
C THR A 25 1.66 0.72 2.67
N TYR A 26 2.15 0.76 3.90
CA TYR A 26 3.29 -0.05 4.32
C TYR A 26 3.04 -1.55 4.13
N ARG A 27 1.87 -2.04 4.54
CA ARG A 27 1.54 -3.46 4.41
C ARG A 27 1.49 -3.89 2.94
N ALA A 28 0.86 -3.06 2.10
CA ALA A 28 0.82 -3.33 0.65
C ALA A 28 2.22 -3.30 0.04
N TYR A 29 3.04 -2.35 0.45
CA TYR A 29 4.41 -2.22 -0.03
C TYR A 29 5.24 -3.47 0.28
N CYS A 30 5.15 -3.96 1.51
CA CYS A 30 5.86 -5.17 1.92
C CYS A 30 5.41 -6.38 1.09
N TYR A 31 4.11 -6.50 0.84
CA TYR A 31 3.60 -7.61 0.03
C TYR A 31 4.11 -7.53 -1.41
N VAL A 32 3.99 -6.36 -2.03
CA VAL A 32 4.34 -6.18 -3.45
C VAL A 32 5.83 -6.41 -3.70
N PHE A 33 6.68 -5.98 -2.78
CA PHE A 33 8.14 -6.06 -2.95
C PHE A 33 8.79 -7.18 -2.15
N ASP A 34 7.99 -8.10 -1.60
CA ASP A 34 8.46 -9.27 -0.83
C ASP A 34 9.38 -8.87 0.34
N LEU A 35 8.98 -7.81 1.04
CA LEU A 35 9.68 -7.35 2.24
C LEU A 35 9.03 -7.94 3.48
N ASP A 36 9.81 -8.07 4.56
CA ASP A 36 9.28 -8.53 5.83
C ASP A 36 8.33 -7.50 6.41
N TYR A 37 7.10 -7.90 6.67
CA TYR A 37 6.10 -7.03 7.27
C TYR A 37 6.23 -7.06 8.79
N ASP A 38 6.61 -5.93 9.37
CA ASP A 38 6.70 -5.78 10.82
C ASP A 38 5.50 -4.95 11.31
N TRP A 39 4.50 -5.62 11.87
CA TRP A 39 3.29 -4.99 12.35
C TRP A 39 3.49 -4.17 13.64
N ASN A 40 4.67 -4.26 14.27
CA ASN A 40 4.99 -3.51 15.49
C ASN A 40 5.57 -2.12 15.22
N ILE A 41 6.01 -1.83 14.00
CA ILE A 41 6.60 -0.52 13.74
C ILE A 41 5.50 0.54 13.61
N HIS A 42 5.79 1.73 14.10
CA HIS A 42 4.86 2.85 14.06
C HIS A 42 4.77 3.46 12.67
N TYR A 43 3.66 4.12 12.40
CA TYR A 43 3.40 4.74 11.11
C TYR A 43 4.50 5.72 10.69
N ASP A 44 5.06 6.48 11.63
CA ASP A 44 6.12 7.44 11.35
C ASP A 44 7.46 6.79 10.94
N GLU A 45 7.56 5.47 11.10
CA GLU A 45 8.74 4.71 10.68
C GLU A 45 8.56 3.98 9.36
N HIS A 46 7.35 3.93 8.82
CA HIS A 46 7.07 3.17 7.59
C HIS A 46 7.91 3.67 6.42
N ASN A 47 8.15 4.97 6.32
CA ASN A 47 8.91 5.56 5.23
C ASN A 47 10.40 5.20 5.25
N ARG A 48 10.88 4.54 6.31
CA ARG A 48 12.25 4.05 6.39
C ARG A 48 12.44 2.68 5.73
N VAL A 49 11.33 2.02 5.42
CA VAL A 49 11.35 0.72 4.75
C VAL A 49 11.36 0.96 3.25
N ASN A 50 12.44 0.58 2.59
CA ASN A 50 12.58 0.83 1.16
C ASN A 50 13.08 -0.42 0.43
N SER A 51 12.46 -0.69 -0.71
CA SER A 51 12.92 -1.67 -1.66
C SER A 51 13.93 -1.04 -2.61
N LYS A 52 14.78 -1.85 -3.22
CA LYS A 52 15.71 -1.39 -4.26
C LYS A 52 14.98 -0.97 -5.55
N ASP A 53 13.79 -1.50 -5.76
CA ASP A 53 13.04 -1.26 -6.99
C ASP A 53 12.28 0.06 -6.96
N LEU A 54 11.72 0.44 -5.81
CA LEU A 54 10.90 1.64 -5.68
C LEU A 54 10.89 2.07 -4.22
N SER A 55 11.04 3.36 -3.96
CA SER A 55 10.97 3.88 -2.59
C SER A 55 9.55 3.80 -2.03
N PHE A 56 9.45 3.83 -0.71
CA PHE A 56 8.16 3.83 -0.04
C PHE A 56 7.30 5.03 -0.47
N ASP A 57 7.91 6.22 -0.54
CA ASP A 57 7.18 7.42 -0.94
C ASP A 57 6.63 7.34 -2.37
N ASP A 58 7.46 6.84 -3.30
CA ASP A 58 7.03 6.69 -4.69
C ASP A 58 5.94 5.63 -4.81
N PHE A 59 6.06 4.54 -4.07
CA PHE A 59 5.02 3.53 -4.04
C PHE A 59 3.72 4.08 -3.46
N GLY A 60 3.80 4.85 -2.38
CA GLY A 60 2.63 5.46 -1.75
C GLY A 60 1.88 6.37 -2.72
N THR A 61 2.61 7.19 -3.47
CA THR A 61 2.02 8.05 -4.49
C THR A 61 1.36 7.22 -5.60
N TRP A 62 2.07 6.22 -6.11
CA TRP A 62 1.53 5.32 -7.13
C TRP A 62 0.28 4.61 -6.65
N LEU A 63 0.31 4.09 -5.43
CA LEU A 63 -0.82 3.36 -4.83
C LEU A 63 -2.04 4.26 -4.70
N MET A 64 -1.85 5.49 -4.24
CA MET A 64 -2.94 6.46 -4.11
C MET A 64 -3.62 6.71 -5.44
N PHE A 65 -2.84 6.97 -6.50
CA PHE A 65 -3.40 7.16 -7.84
C PHE A 65 -4.11 5.90 -8.34
N TYR A 66 -3.51 4.75 -8.13
CA TYR A 66 -4.12 3.49 -8.55
C TYR A 66 -5.46 3.26 -7.86
N MET A 67 -5.50 3.46 -6.55
CA MET A 67 -6.72 3.18 -5.77
C MET A 67 -7.85 4.16 -6.04
N PHE A 68 -7.54 5.45 -6.23
CA PHE A 68 -8.56 6.48 -6.34
C PHE A 68 -8.83 6.96 -7.76
N ASP A 69 -7.80 7.11 -8.59
CA ASP A 69 -7.97 7.74 -9.89
C ASP A 69 -8.42 6.78 -10.98
N ASN A 70 -8.06 5.50 -10.86
CA ASN A 70 -8.20 4.59 -12.00
C ASN A 70 -9.02 3.33 -11.76
N LYS A 71 -8.95 2.70 -10.59
CA LYS A 71 -9.33 1.29 -10.56
C LYS A 71 -10.18 0.83 -9.37
N ARG A 72 -10.06 1.44 -8.22
CA ARG A 72 -10.58 0.82 -6.99
C ARG A 72 -11.47 1.77 -6.20
N GLU A 73 -12.63 2.04 -6.75
CA GLU A 73 -13.65 2.88 -6.08
C GLU A 73 -14.28 2.19 -4.86
N ASP A 74 -14.03 0.89 -4.71
CA ASP A 74 -14.54 0.12 -3.57
C ASP A 74 -13.73 0.34 -2.28
N PHE A 75 -12.69 1.18 -2.32
CA PHE A 75 -11.90 1.51 -1.14
C PHE A 75 -11.97 3.00 -0.80
N ILE A 76 -11.85 3.30 0.50
CA ILE A 76 -11.70 4.65 1.01
C ILE A 76 -10.29 4.76 1.58
N GLY A 77 -9.55 5.83 1.24
CA GLY A 77 -8.26 6.11 1.84
C GLY A 77 -8.39 7.09 3.00
N VAL A 78 -7.66 6.82 4.08
CA VAL A 78 -7.56 7.72 5.22
C VAL A 78 -6.09 8.01 5.45
N ASP A 79 -5.71 9.28 5.36
CA ASP A 79 -4.35 9.73 5.64
C ASP A 79 -4.16 9.78 7.16
N ILE A 80 -3.19 9.03 7.67
CA ILE A 80 -2.97 8.91 9.11
C ILE A 80 -1.64 9.48 9.59
N THR A 81 -0.72 9.81 8.69
CA THR A 81 0.61 10.32 9.09
C THR A 81 1.19 11.27 8.05
N GLU A 82 2.27 11.96 8.45
CA GLU A 82 3.06 12.81 7.56
C GLU A 82 4.02 11.99 6.67
N CYS A 83 4.14 10.69 6.88
CA CYS A 83 5.08 9.84 6.15
C CYS A 83 4.45 9.15 4.92
N ASN A 84 3.44 9.77 4.33
CA ASN A 84 2.79 9.27 3.11
C ASN A 84 2.13 7.88 3.30
N ASP A 85 1.76 7.55 4.52
CA ASP A 85 1.09 6.29 4.82
C ASP A 85 -0.41 6.53 4.96
N CYS A 86 -1.19 5.81 4.19
CA CYS A 86 -2.65 5.85 4.25
C CYS A 86 -3.20 4.51 4.72
N VAL A 87 -4.36 4.55 5.35
CA VAL A 87 -5.17 3.36 5.58
C VAL A 87 -6.24 3.30 4.51
N TYR A 88 -6.31 2.20 3.80
CA TYR A 88 -7.33 1.96 2.78
C TYR A 88 -8.34 0.99 3.35
N ILE A 89 -9.59 1.40 3.39
CA ILE A 89 -10.68 0.64 3.97
C ILE A 89 -11.67 0.29 2.87
N ARG A 90 -12.01 -0.98 2.75
CA ARG A 90 -13.00 -1.42 1.75
C ARG A 90 -14.40 -0.94 2.16
N LYS A 91 -15.09 -0.34 1.22
CA LYS A 91 -16.47 0.11 1.41
C LYS A 91 -17.42 -1.05 1.61
#